data_a765bae81401a5ba876c56a90b81c7cf
#
_entry.id   a765bae81401a5ba876c56a90b81c7cf
#
_cell.length_a   1.000
_cell.length_b   1.000
_cell.length_c   1.000
_cell.angle_alpha   90.00
_cell.angle_beta   90.00
_cell.angle_gamma   90.00
#
_symmetry.space_group_name_H-M   'P 1'
#
loop_
_entity.id
_entity.type
_entity.pdbx_description
1 polymer ?
#
loop_
_entity_poly.entity_id
_entity_poly.type
_entity_poly.pdbx_seq_one_letter_code
_entity_poly.pdbx_strand_id
1 'polypeptide(L)'
;MKRDQLKSLLLGAILLAGITLPAKAQIGEQRHNFAIGINGGANYSTVSFQPTIKQNGLLGITGGVTARYISEKYFAMICGAQLELNFSQRGWDEKFDPEQGFSSEDSYVRTMNYLEIPFLAHLAFGKDKGVQFFVNLGPQIGLLLNESEKRKGTWETANRAPNEQYGKWVENKFDYG
;
A
#
# COMPACT_ATOMS: atom_id res chain seq x y z
N MET A 1 -38.78 -21.63 5.19
CA MET A 1 -37.59 -20.94 4.56
C MET A 1 -38.14 -19.77 3.78
N LYS A 2 -37.73 -18.50 4.12
CA LYS A 2 -38.30 -17.31 3.48
C LYS A 2 -37.76 -17.20 2.04
N ARG A 3 -38.62 -16.79 1.11
CA ARG A 3 -38.35 -16.72 -0.35
C ARG A 3 -37.04 -15.96 -0.71
N ASP A 4 -36.64 -15.03 0.13
CA ASP A 4 -35.42 -14.25 -0.04
C ASP A 4 -34.13 -15.00 0.36
N GLN A 5 -34.22 -15.89 1.33
CA GLN A 5 -33.09 -16.79 1.68
C GLN A 5 -32.85 -17.85 0.58
N LEU A 6 -33.92 -18.30 -0.09
CA LEU A 6 -33.77 -19.21 -1.23
C LEU A 6 -33.12 -18.54 -2.42
N LYS A 7 -33.42 -17.25 -2.67
CA LYS A 7 -32.77 -16.46 -3.74
C LYS A 7 -31.30 -16.22 -3.47
N SER A 8 -30.93 -15.89 -2.23
CA SER A 8 -29.51 -15.67 -1.86
C SER A 8 -28.70 -16.98 -1.92
N LEU A 9 -29.27 -18.09 -1.54
CA LEU A 9 -28.67 -19.43 -1.67
C LEU A 9 -28.46 -19.82 -3.14
N LEU A 10 -29.46 -19.55 -4.00
CA LEU A 10 -29.36 -19.79 -5.44
C LEU A 10 -28.30 -18.88 -6.10
N LEU A 11 -28.24 -17.60 -5.70
CA LEU A 11 -27.22 -16.66 -6.19
C LEU A 11 -25.82 -17.09 -5.78
N GLY A 12 -25.65 -17.53 -4.52
CA GLY A 12 -24.39 -18.07 -4.01
C GLY A 12 -23.95 -19.33 -4.73
N ALA A 13 -24.88 -20.24 -5.02
CA ALA A 13 -24.62 -21.47 -5.76
C ALA A 13 -24.21 -21.20 -7.22
N ILE A 14 -24.83 -20.21 -7.87
CA ILE A 14 -24.49 -19.80 -9.24
C ILE A 14 -23.10 -19.16 -9.27
N LEU A 15 -22.75 -18.35 -8.27
CA LEU A 15 -21.40 -17.78 -8.16
C LEU A 15 -20.33 -18.87 -7.94
N LEU A 16 -20.61 -19.86 -7.06
CA LEU A 16 -19.69 -20.98 -6.84
C LEU A 16 -19.56 -21.88 -8.09
N ALA A 17 -20.66 -22.13 -8.80
CA ALA A 17 -20.62 -22.91 -10.02
C ALA A 17 -19.86 -22.22 -11.16
N GLY A 18 -19.87 -20.88 -11.19
CA GLY A 18 -19.07 -20.08 -12.13
C GLY A 18 -17.56 -20.23 -11.95
N ILE A 19 -17.11 -20.51 -10.72
CA ILE A 19 -15.68 -20.69 -10.40
C ILE A 19 -15.17 -22.07 -10.82
N THR A 20 -16.05 -23.06 -11.00
CA THR A 20 -15.66 -24.45 -11.33
C THR A 20 -15.69 -24.78 -12.81
N LEU A 21 -16.02 -23.83 -13.69
CA LEU A 21 -15.92 -24.06 -15.12
C LEU A 21 -14.43 -24.21 -15.47
N PRO A 22 -13.98 -25.40 -15.93
CA PRO A 22 -12.60 -25.53 -16.42
C PRO A 22 -12.50 -24.65 -17.67
N ALA A 23 -11.93 -23.47 -17.49
CA ALA A 23 -11.53 -22.64 -18.61
C ALA A 23 -10.44 -23.43 -19.37
N LYS A 24 -10.83 -24.20 -20.36
CA LYS A 24 -9.92 -24.68 -21.40
C LYS A 24 -9.55 -23.48 -22.27
N ALA A 25 -9.02 -22.46 -21.65
CA ALA A 25 -8.55 -21.27 -22.28
C ALA A 25 -7.04 -21.45 -22.52
N GLN A 26 -6.68 -21.44 -23.78
CA GLN A 26 -5.34 -21.21 -24.32
C GLN A 26 -4.21 -21.83 -23.48
N ILE A 27 -3.59 -22.86 -24.02
CA ILE A 27 -2.42 -23.51 -23.44
C ILE A 27 -1.29 -22.49 -23.43
N GLY A 28 -1.07 -21.84 -22.27
CA GLY A 28 0.10 -21.03 -22.00
C GLY A 28 1.32 -21.92 -21.83
N GLU A 29 2.49 -21.40 -22.11
CA GLU A 29 3.73 -22.06 -21.79
C GLU A 29 3.91 -22.06 -20.26
N GLN A 30 3.79 -23.22 -19.63
CA GLN A 30 3.98 -23.36 -18.20
C GLN A 30 5.44 -23.10 -17.81
N ARG A 31 5.62 -22.22 -16.83
CA ARG A 31 6.94 -21.86 -16.30
C ARG A 31 6.89 -21.90 -14.79
N HIS A 32 7.61 -22.82 -14.21
CA HIS A 32 7.71 -22.94 -12.75
C HIS A 32 8.99 -22.24 -12.25
N ASN A 33 9.11 -20.95 -12.50
CA ASN A 33 10.29 -20.19 -12.11
C ASN A 33 10.04 -19.46 -10.78
N PHE A 34 10.82 -19.83 -9.79
CA PHE A 34 10.84 -19.16 -8.50
C PHE A 34 12.09 -18.31 -8.36
N ALA A 35 11.95 -17.07 -7.88
CA ALA A 35 13.05 -16.16 -7.66
C ALA A 35 12.87 -15.44 -6.33
N ILE A 36 13.99 -15.22 -5.64
CA ILE A 36 14.08 -14.35 -4.46
C ILE A 36 14.99 -13.19 -4.81
N GLY A 37 14.63 -12.00 -4.35
CA GLY A 37 15.38 -10.78 -4.58
C GLY A 37 15.25 -9.80 -3.43
N ILE A 38 15.97 -8.70 -3.57
CA ILE A 38 15.84 -7.53 -2.72
C ILE A 38 15.21 -6.41 -3.53
N ASN A 39 14.43 -5.58 -2.85
CA ASN A 39 13.86 -4.38 -3.44
C ASN A 39 14.22 -3.15 -2.60
N GLY A 40 14.12 -1.98 -3.20
CA GLY A 40 14.34 -0.73 -2.49
C GLY A 40 13.94 0.46 -3.36
N GLY A 41 13.53 1.52 -2.70
CA GLY A 41 13.08 2.72 -3.37
C GLY A 41 12.78 3.85 -2.40
N ALA A 42 12.16 4.89 -2.93
CA ALA A 42 11.63 6.01 -2.17
C ALA A 42 10.12 6.11 -2.40
N ASN A 43 9.40 6.49 -1.37
CA ASN A 43 7.99 6.82 -1.44
C ASN A 43 7.77 8.29 -1.07
N TYR A 44 6.71 8.85 -1.63
CA TYR A 44 6.25 10.19 -1.31
C TYR A 44 4.85 10.09 -0.73
N SER A 45 4.69 10.45 0.54
CA SER A 45 3.46 10.25 1.28
C SER A 45 2.84 11.55 1.75
N THR A 46 1.51 11.57 1.76
CA THR A 46 0.67 12.62 2.34
C THR A 46 -0.47 11.96 3.10
N VAL A 47 -1.06 12.67 4.06
CA VAL A 47 -2.20 12.17 4.85
C VAL A 47 -3.38 13.11 4.66
N SER A 48 -4.56 12.55 4.43
CA SER A 48 -5.80 13.35 4.39
C SER A 48 -6.34 13.52 5.80
N PHE A 49 -6.55 14.78 6.20
CA PHE A 49 -7.13 15.13 7.49
C PHE A 49 -8.51 15.78 7.32
N GLN A 50 -9.35 15.60 8.32
CA GLN A 50 -10.60 16.35 8.46
C GLN A 50 -10.63 16.98 9.88
N PRO A 51 -10.56 18.31 9.99
CA PRO A 51 -10.41 19.33 8.94
C PRO A 51 -9.09 19.25 8.17
N THR A 52 -9.07 19.78 6.95
CA THR A 52 -7.89 19.73 6.07
C THR A 52 -6.75 20.55 6.66
N ILE A 53 -5.58 19.92 6.77
CA ILE A 53 -4.32 20.53 7.22
C ILE A 53 -3.43 20.73 6.00
N LYS A 54 -2.88 21.95 5.86
CA LYS A 54 -1.87 22.22 4.81
C LYS A 54 -0.61 21.44 5.14
N GLN A 55 -0.15 20.61 4.21
CA GLN A 55 1.04 19.78 4.40
C GLN A 55 1.86 19.71 3.11
N ASN A 56 3.14 19.49 3.29
CA ASN A 56 4.04 19.00 2.25
C ASN A 56 4.06 17.48 2.33
N GLY A 57 4.28 16.82 1.19
CA GLY A 57 4.52 15.39 1.23
C GLY A 57 5.87 15.07 1.86
N LEU A 58 5.92 13.97 2.61
CA LEU A 58 7.15 13.46 3.19
C LEU A 58 7.79 12.42 2.26
N LEU A 59 9.05 12.65 1.93
CA LEU A 59 9.86 11.66 1.23
C LEU A 59 10.36 10.63 2.24
N GLY A 60 9.96 9.38 2.05
CA GLY A 60 10.37 8.25 2.85
C GLY A 60 11.16 7.23 2.05
N ILE A 61 11.77 6.29 2.75
CA ILE A 61 12.47 5.15 2.15
C ILE A 61 11.63 3.88 2.28
N THR A 62 11.76 2.99 1.33
CA THR A 62 11.19 1.66 1.37
C THR A 62 12.22 0.65 0.92
N GLY A 63 12.18 -0.57 1.47
CA GLY A 63 13.05 -1.64 1.06
C GLY A 63 12.77 -2.94 1.78
N GLY A 64 13.09 -4.04 1.13
CA GLY A 64 12.79 -5.35 1.68
C GLY A 64 13.23 -6.50 0.80
N VAL A 65 12.56 -7.62 1.02
CA VAL A 65 12.77 -8.86 0.27
C VAL A 65 11.54 -9.21 -0.55
N THR A 66 11.76 -9.79 -1.72
CA THR A 66 10.73 -10.18 -2.67
C THR A 66 10.89 -11.65 -3.00
N ALA A 67 9.80 -12.39 -2.97
CA ALA A 67 9.67 -13.73 -3.54
C ALA A 67 8.70 -13.67 -4.71
N ARG A 68 9.10 -14.15 -5.88
CA ARG A 68 8.30 -14.13 -7.11
C ARG A 68 8.22 -15.53 -7.69
N TYR A 69 7.03 -15.91 -8.07
CA TYR A 69 6.76 -17.15 -8.77
C TYR A 69 6.10 -16.84 -10.12
N ILE A 70 6.75 -17.23 -11.21
CA ILE A 70 6.22 -17.13 -12.56
C ILE A 70 5.54 -18.46 -12.89
N SER A 71 4.24 -18.40 -13.11
CA SER A 71 3.41 -19.57 -13.40
C SER A 71 3.37 -19.87 -14.88
N GLU A 72 3.08 -18.89 -15.71
CA GLU A 72 2.74 -19.08 -17.10
C GLU A 72 3.17 -17.91 -17.98
N LYS A 73 3.34 -18.21 -19.27
CA LYS A 73 3.52 -17.20 -20.29
C LYS A 73 2.47 -17.37 -21.38
N TYR A 74 1.75 -16.30 -21.65
CA TYR A 74 0.79 -16.20 -22.75
C TYR A 74 1.30 -15.22 -23.79
N PHE A 75 1.71 -15.70 -24.96
CA PHE A 75 2.31 -14.87 -26.03
C PHE A 75 3.46 -14.00 -25.52
N ALA A 76 3.23 -12.70 -25.37
CA ALA A 76 4.20 -11.74 -24.84
C ALA A 76 3.97 -11.39 -23.36
N MET A 77 2.95 -11.95 -22.70
CA MET A 77 2.59 -11.68 -21.32
C MET A 77 3.06 -12.80 -20.41
N ILE A 78 3.79 -12.45 -19.38
CA ILE A 78 4.27 -13.34 -18.32
C ILE A 78 3.41 -13.10 -17.10
N CYS A 79 2.83 -14.16 -16.55
CA CYS A 79 1.95 -14.12 -15.39
C CYS A 79 2.60 -14.80 -14.19
N GLY A 80 2.49 -14.18 -13.03
CA GLY A 80 3.05 -14.70 -11.80
C GLY A 80 2.42 -14.09 -10.56
N ALA A 81 2.87 -14.57 -9.41
CA ALA A 81 2.55 -14.02 -8.09
C ALA A 81 3.82 -13.50 -7.43
N GLN A 82 3.70 -12.44 -6.66
CA GLN A 82 4.81 -11.84 -5.94
C GLN A 82 4.38 -11.57 -4.50
N LEU A 83 5.20 -11.98 -3.57
CA LEU A 83 5.06 -11.69 -2.15
C LEU A 83 6.28 -10.87 -1.72
N GLU A 84 6.04 -9.82 -0.95
CA GLU A 84 7.11 -8.98 -0.44
C GLU A 84 7.01 -8.85 1.08
N LEU A 85 8.14 -8.54 1.70
CA LEU A 85 8.22 -8.11 3.07
C LEU A 85 9.08 -6.84 3.09
N ASN A 86 8.42 -5.70 3.28
CA ASN A 86 9.04 -4.39 3.13
C ASN A 86 9.00 -3.60 4.42
N PHE A 87 10.11 -2.95 4.74
CA PHE A 87 10.10 -1.79 5.61
C PHE A 87 9.72 -0.57 4.79
N SER A 88 8.78 0.24 5.26
CA SER A 88 8.30 1.43 4.57
C SER A 88 8.15 2.59 5.55
N GLN A 89 8.80 3.71 5.23
CA GLN A 89 8.71 4.92 5.99
C GLN A 89 7.73 5.87 5.33
N ARG A 90 6.67 6.28 6.06
CA ARG A 90 5.61 7.17 5.60
C ARG A 90 5.43 8.31 6.60
N GLY A 91 4.66 9.32 6.23
CA GLY A 91 4.35 10.41 7.14
C GLY A 91 3.93 11.68 6.42
N TRP A 92 4.02 12.79 7.13
CA TRP A 92 3.75 14.11 6.58
C TRP A 92 4.63 15.17 7.22
N ASP A 93 4.80 16.27 6.51
CA ASP A 93 5.44 17.49 6.93
C ASP A 93 4.38 18.60 6.89
N GLU A 94 4.04 19.16 8.04
CA GLU A 94 3.02 20.18 8.14
C GLU A 94 3.56 21.53 7.70
N LYS A 95 2.78 22.19 6.84
CA LYS A 95 3.11 23.54 6.38
C LYS A 95 2.39 24.57 7.23
N PHE A 96 3.16 25.32 8.00
CA PHE A 96 2.65 26.43 8.80
C PHE A 96 2.51 27.68 7.93
N ASP A 97 1.40 28.39 8.15
CA ASP A 97 1.08 29.61 7.44
C ASP A 97 1.33 30.81 8.35
N PRO A 98 2.26 31.72 7.97
CA PRO A 98 2.54 32.92 8.76
C PRO A 98 1.31 33.82 8.95
N GLU A 99 0.34 33.78 8.01
CA GLU A 99 -0.91 34.54 8.13
C GLU A 99 -1.79 34.06 9.27
N GLN A 100 -1.59 32.83 9.74
CA GLN A 100 -2.30 32.25 10.90
C GLN A 100 -1.58 32.46 12.22
N GLY A 101 -0.52 33.31 12.26
CA GLY A 101 0.23 33.64 13.47
C GLY A 101 1.34 32.65 13.83
N PHE A 102 1.67 31.74 12.95
CA PHE A 102 2.82 30.86 13.13
C PHE A 102 4.13 31.54 12.71
N SER A 103 5.23 31.17 13.39
CA SER A 103 6.55 31.62 12.98
C SER A 103 7.02 30.85 11.74
N SER A 104 7.83 31.50 10.91
CA SER A 104 8.49 30.83 9.77
C SER A 104 9.49 29.73 10.19
N GLU A 105 9.84 29.70 11.49
CA GLU A 105 10.71 28.67 12.07
C GLU A 105 9.94 27.46 12.59
N ASP A 106 8.60 27.55 12.67
CA ASP A 106 7.76 26.47 13.13
C ASP A 106 7.74 25.33 12.11
N SER A 107 7.94 24.12 12.59
CA SER A 107 7.94 22.90 11.77
C SER A 107 7.43 21.72 12.58
N TYR A 108 6.61 20.92 11.95
CA TYR A 108 6.14 19.65 12.49
C TYR A 108 6.25 18.55 11.44
N VAL A 109 7.05 17.55 11.73
CA VAL A 109 7.22 16.38 10.87
C VAL A 109 6.88 15.13 11.66
N ARG A 110 5.96 14.33 11.13
CA ARG A 110 5.65 13.01 11.69
C ARG A 110 6.04 11.92 10.74
N THR A 111 6.80 10.97 11.28
CA THR A 111 7.30 9.81 10.53
C THR A 111 6.74 8.54 11.16
N MET A 112 6.21 7.68 10.33
CA MET A 112 5.65 6.38 10.70
C MET A 112 6.39 5.30 9.92
N ASN A 113 6.89 4.29 10.62
CA ASN A 113 7.59 3.16 10.02
C ASN A 113 6.71 1.93 10.06
N TYR A 114 6.47 1.35 8.90
CA TYR A 114 5.62 0.18 8.69
C TYR A 114 6.43 -1.03 8.26
N LEU A 115 5.98 -2.19 8.68
CA LEU A 115 6.27 -3.46 8.04
C LEU A 115 5.09 -3.79 7.13
N GLU A 116 5.35 -3.89 5.82
CA GLU A 116 4.33 -4.13 4.79
C GLU A 116 4.51 -5.48 4.15
N ILE A 117 3.40 -6.16 3.93
CA ILE A 117 3.34 -7.47 3.28
C ILE A 117 2.38 -7.36 2.09
N PRO A 118 2.84 -6.87 0.93
CA PRO A 118 2.06 -6.90 -0.30
C PRO A 118 2.00 -8.30 -0.89
N PHE A 119 0.81 -8.71 -1.32
CA PHE A 119 0.58 -9.91 -2.12
C PHE A 119 0.08 -9.50 -3.51
N LEU A 120 0.93 -9.67 -4.51
CA LEU A 120 0.76 -9.03 -5.81
C LEU A 120 0.64 -10.05 -6.94
N ALA A 121 -0.29 -9.83 -7.84
CA ALA A 121 -0.25 -10.41 -9.17
C ALA A 121 0.83 -9.69 -9.98
N HIS A 122 1.76 -10.44 -10.53
CA HIS A 122 2.84 -9.95 -11.37
C HIS A 122 2.52 -10.20 -12.84
N LEU A 123 2.37 -9.14 -13.62
CA LEU A 123 2.12 -9.19 -15.04
C LEU A 123 3.26 -8.47 -15.76
N ALA A 124 4.04 -9.20 -16.55
CA ALA A 124 5.14 -8.61 -17.32
C ALA A 124 4.91 -8.78 -18.82
N PHE A 125 5.28 -7.78 -19.59
CA PHE A 125 5.12 -7.71 -21.04
C PHE A 125 6.49 -7.50 -21.69
N GLY A 126 6.81 -8.29 -22.68
CA GLY A 126 8.04 -8.14 -23.42
C GLY A 126 8.70 -9.47 -23.79
N LYS A 127 9.94 -9.38 -24.24
CA LYS A 127 10.75 -10.55 -24.64
C LYS A 127 11.55 -11.08 -23.45
N ASP A 128 11.65 -12.39 -23.30
CA ASP A 128 12.35 -13.06 -22.18
C ASP A 128 13.80 -12.61 -21.98
N LYS A 129 14.48 -12.25 -23.06
CA LYS A 129 15.89 -11.80 -23.04
C LYS A 129 16.05 -10.33 -23.43
N GLY A 130 15.01 -9.51 -23.21
CA GLY A 130 15.00 -8.12 -23.60
C GLY A 130 14.39 -7.22 -22.52
N VAL A 131 14.00 -6.02 -22.94
CA VAL A 131 13.28 -5.09 -22.08
C VAL A 131 11.89 -5.64 -21.80
N GLN A 132 11.50 -5.62 -20.53
CA GLN A 132 10.17 -5.99 -20.06
C GLN A 132 9.56 -4.83 -19.27
N PHE A 133 8.29 -4.58 -19.50
CA PHE A 133 7.46 -3.73 -18.67
C PHE A 133 6.62 -4.62 -17.77
N PHE A 134 6.51 -4.29 -16.51
CA PHE A 134 5.68 -5.05 -15.58
C PHE A 134 4.74 -4.17 -14.79
N VAL A 135 3.63 -4.77 -14.37
CA VAL A 135 2.65 -4.19 -13.45
C VAL A 135 2.44 -5.19 -12.34
N ASN A 136 2.49 -4.70 -11.12
CA ASN A 136 2.18 -5.45 -9.91
C ASN A 136 0.92 -4.86 -9.30
N LEU A 137 -0.09 -5.70 -9.06
CA LEU A 137 -1.38 -5.30 -8.51
C LEU A 137 -1.82 -6.30 -7.45
N GLY A 138 -2.29 -5.81 -6.32
CA GLY A 138 -2.83 -6.68 -5.28
C GLY A 138 -2.96 -6.00 -3.94
N PRO A 139 -3.55 -6.69 -2.96
CA PRO A 139 -3.72 -6.19 -1.61
C PRO A 139 -2.40 -6.16 -0.85
N GLN A 140 -2.34 -5.28 0.15
CA GLN A 140 -1.25 -5.23 1.11
C GLN A 140 -1.78 -5.15 2.54
N ILE A 141 -0.99 -5.65 3.47
CA ILE A 141 -1.20 -5.51 4.90
C ILE A 141 0.01 -4.77 5.46
N GLY A 142 -0.22 -3.76 6.28
CA GLY A 142 0.80 -2.98 6.96
C GLY A 142 0.68 -3.10 8.48
N LEU A 143 1.80 -3.24 9.15
CA LEU A 143 1.90 -3.18 10.61
C LEU A 143 2.77 -1.99 11.01
N LEU A 144 2.20 -1.06 11.77
CA LEU A 144 2.96 0.06 12.32
C LEU A 144 3.94 -0.43 13.38
N LEU A 145 5.23 -0.26 13.13
CA LEU A 145 6.32 -0.62 14.04
C LEU A 145 6.57 0.48 15.06
N ASN A 146 6.76 1.70 14.58
CA ASN A 146 6.97 2.86 15.43
C ASN A 146 6.58 4.16 14.71
N GLU A 147 6.43 5.20 15.50
CA GLU A 147 6.19 6.56 15.05
C GLU A 147 7.13 7.53 15.76
N SER A 148 7.52 8.60 15.09
CA SER A 148 8.33 9.66 15.67
C SER A 148 7.85 11.02 15.21
N GLU A 149 8.01 12.00 16.08
CA GLU A 149 7.66 13.40 15.84
C GLU A 149 8.89 14.27 15.98
N LYS A 150 9.04 15.23 15.07
CA LYS A 150 10.02 16.30 15.16
C LYS A 150 9.29 17.63 15.14
N ARG A 151 9.53 18.44 16.16
CA ARG A 151 8.94 19.76 16.33
C ARG A 151 10.04 20.80 16.43
N LYS A 152 9.84 21.96 15.83
CA LYS A 152 10.76 23.09 15.89
C LYS A 152 9.96 24.39 16.04
N GLY A 153 10.62 25.42 16.59
CA GLY A 153 10.08 26.77 16.74
C GLY A 153 9.21 26.92 17.98
N THR A 154 8.29 27.87 17.88
CA THR A 154 7.34 28.25 18.96
C THR A 154 6.03 27.47 18.89
N TRP A 155 6.00 26.40 18.11
CA TRP A 155 4.82 25.59 17.91
C TRP A 155 4.33 24.97 19.24
N GLU A 156 3.19 25.43 19.71
CA GLU A 156 2.54 24.93 20.93
C GLU A 156 1.22 24.22 20.56
N THR A 157 1.03 23.01 21.06
CA THR A 157 -0.22 22.26 20.90
C THR A 157 -1.41 22.91 21.60
N ALA A 158 -1.16 23.75 22.61
CA ALA A 158 -2.20 24.43 23.38
C ALA A 158 -3.03 25.42 22.55
N ASN A 159 -2.46 25.98 21.49
CA ASN A 159 -3.13 26.94 20.61
C ASN A 159 -3.93 26.29 19.48
N ARG A 160 -3.95 24.96 19.43
CA ARG A 160 -4.67 24.20 18.41
C ARG A 160 -6.02 23.71 18.91
N ALA A 161 -6.97 23.58 18.00
CA ALA A 161 -8.23 22.91 18.29
C ALA A 161 -7.97 21.46 18.79
N PRO A 162 -8.82 20.89 19.66
CA PRO A 162 -8.60 19.55 20.20
C PRO A 162 -8.39 18.46 19.15
N ASN A 163 -9.00 18.61 17.97
CA ASN A 163 -8.85 17.73 16.83
C ASN A 163 -7.55 17.92 16.04
N GLU A 164 -6.82 19.00 16.31
CA GLU A 164 -5.51 19.32 15.73
C GLU A 164 -4.36 19.07 16.70
N GLN A 165 -4.68 18.61 17.92
CA GLN A 165 -3.68 18.22 18.91
C GLN A 165 -3.20 16.81 18.63
N TYR A 166 -1.99 16.71 18.12
CA TYR A 166 -1.36 15.44 17.80
C TYR A 166 -0.73 14.82 19.05
N GLY A 167 -1.37 13.75 19.54
CA GLY A 167 -0.84 12.89 20.57
C GLY A 167 -0.41 11.53 19.99
N LYS A 168 -0.58 10.46 20.75
CA LYS A 168 -0.50 9.09 20.26
C LYS A 168 -1.72 8.81 19.38
N TRP A 169 -1.55 8.90 18.08
CA TRP A 169 -2.64 8.98 17.13
C TRP A 169 -3.07 7.67 16.52
N VAL A 170 -2.19 6.70 16.49
CA VAL A 170 -2.51 5.45 15.82
C VAL A 170 -3.02 4.46 16.85
N GLU A 171 -4.32 4.49 17.10
CA GLU A 171 -5.01 3.44 17.86
C GLU A 171 -4.94 2.11 17.11
N ASN A 172 -4.99 2.14 15.79
CA ASN A 172 -4.97 0.95 14.97
C ASN A 172 -3.59 0.80 14.30
N LYS A 173 -2.84 -0.20 14.75
CA LYS A 173 -1.50 -0.50 14.20
C LYS A 173 -1.54 -1.22 12.86
N PHE A 174 -2.71 -1.68 12.43
CA PHE A 174 -2.89 -2.38 11.17
C PHE A 174 -3.40 -1.43 10.10
N ASP A 175 -2.75 -1.45 8.96
CA ASP A 175 -3.13 -0.78 7.73
C ASP A 175 -3.39 -1.83 6.64
N TYR A 176 -4.33 -1.55 5.75
CA TYR A 176 -4.65 -2.42 4.62
C TYR A 176 -4.96 -1.56 3.38
N GLY A 177 -4.46 -1.98 2.24
CA GLY A 177 -4.61 -1.30 0.94
C GLY A 177 -4.70 -2.27 -0.23
#